data_f5ac1d12e014f9423df810250e44acb6
#
_entry.id   f5ac1d12e014f9423df810250e44acb6
#
_cell.length_a   1.000
_cell.length_b   1.000
_cell.length_c   1.000
_cell.angle_alpha   90.00
_cell.angle_beta   90.00
_cell.angle_gamma   90.00
#
_symmetry.space_group_name_H-M   'P 1'
#
loop_
_entity.id
_entity.type
_entity.pdbx_description
1 polymer ?
#
loop_
_entity_poly.entity_id
_entity_poly.type
_entity_poly.pdbx_seq_one_letter_code
_entity_poly.pdbx_strand_id
1 'polypeptide(L)'
;MKYCTSNYQWEAYRMKVQELRFSIKNINGALHFLENEKHSEHRVILEIPDVNNMGISLDKLIPLAKENKQIVLDLFKLEDLITVAKASNKECNYMYHYQVTTWALVQILCYYNVSDILLGEPLVFEMDKVKDNIKSHGINIRVCPHLGRQITEPVDDGSCHFWILPQHMHLYENVIDVCDLLDNNITREATIVDVYTCGKPYVLPMNLLITNFDREVSGGRITEDLIRGRKNCGQRCMVNGMSCHSCDIYMRLAEAVKRKES
;
A
#
# COMPACT_ATOMS: atom_id res chain seq x y z
N MET A 1 -6.12 -10.16 5.82
CA MET A 1 -5.68 -8.89 5.21
C MET A 1 -6.37 -7.74 5.92
N LYS A 2 -5.63 -6.67 6.23
CA LYS A 2 -6.14 -5.46 6.90
C LYS A 2 -6.24 -4.32 5.89
N TYR A 3 -7.05 -3.30 6.19
CA TYR A 3 -7.15 -2.07 5.40
C TYR A 3 -6.70 -0.88 6.22
N CYS A 4 -5.98 0.05 5.58
CA CYS A 4 -5.53 1.32 6.13
C CYS A 4 -6.14 2.47 5.31
N THR A 5 -6.62 3.51 6.00
CA THR A 5 -7.15 4.74 5.39
C THR A 5 -6.76 5.97 6.21
N SER A 6 -7.03 7.16 5.69
CA SER A 6 -6.84 8.40 6.44
C SER A 6 -7.87 8.55 7.56
N ASN A 7 -7.51 9.28 8.61
CA ASN A 7 -8.36 9.45 9.78
C ASN A 7 -9.72 10.10 9.49
N TYR A 8 -9.84 10.91 8.41
CA TYR A 8 -11.11 11.54 8.04
C TYR A 8 -12.17 10.56 7.49
N GLN A 9 -11.75 9.33 7.14
CA GLN A 9 -12.68 8.28 6.69
C GLN A 9 -13.23 7.42 7.84
N TRP A 10 -12.72 7.62 9.06
CA TRP A 10 -12.97 6.72 10.18
C TRP A 10 -14.45 6.50 10.51
N GLU A 11 -15.21 7.58 10.65
CA GLU A 11 -16.62 7.51 11.06
C GLU A 11 -17.46 6.65 10.11
N ALA A 12 -17.17 6.71 8.80
CA ALA A 12 -17.87 5.92 7.79
C ALA A 12 -17.44 4.45 7.76
N TYR A 13 -16.18 4.15 8.10
CA TYR A 13 -15.58 2.83 7.84
C TYR A 13 -15.01 2.13 9.06
N ARG A 14 -15.24 2.66 10.27
CA ARG A 14 -14.69 2.15 11.55
C ARG A 14 -14.79 0.63 11.77
N MET A 15 -15.81 -0.01 11.19
CA MET A 15 -16.00 -1.46 11.31
C MET A 15 -15.30 -2.26 10.22
N LYS A 16 -14.70 -1.60 9.23
CA LYS A 16 -14.13 -2.22 8.04
C LYS A 16 -12.63 -1.99 7.88
N VAL A 17 -12.09 -0.95 8.50
CA VAL A 17 -10.67 -0.62 8.49
C VAL A 17 -10.03 -0.86 9.84
N GLN A 18 -8.81 -1.33 9.86
CA GLN A 18 -8.07 -1.71 11.08
C GLN A 18 -6.93 -0.76 11.38
N GLU A 19 -6.55 0.08 10.44
CA GLU A 19 -5.46 1.04 10.59
C GLU A 19 -5.87 2.43 10.11
N LEU A 20 -5.47 3.44 10.85
CA LEU A 20 -5.71 4.85 10.52
C LEU A 20 -4.40 5.61 10.42
N ARG A 21 -4.31 6.46 9.42
CA ARG A 21 -3.16 7.31 9.17
C ARG A 21 -3.44 8.75 9.63
N PHE A 22 -2.58 9.26 10.50
CA PHE A 22 -2.63 10.60 11.03
C PHE A 22 -1.37 11.38 10.64
N SER A 23 -1.53 12.65 10.29
CA SER A 23 -0.37 13.56 10.26
C SER A 23 0.15 13.78 11.68
N ILE A 24 1.47 13.90 11.83
CA ILE A 24 2.09 14.25 13.11
C ILE A 24 1.55 15.55 13.71
N LYS A 25 1.06 16.47 12.88
CA LYS A 25 0.40 17.71 13.35
C LYS A 25 -0.88 17.43 14.16
N ASN A 26 -1.47 16.26 13.97
CA ASN A 26 -2.68 15.80 14.68
C ASN A 26 -2.37 14.69 15.69
N ILE A 27 -1.19 14.71 16.31
CA ILE A 27 -0.78 13.69 17.28
C ILE A 27 -1.75 13.57 18.47
N ASN A 28 -2.29 14.70 18.95
CA ASN A 28 -3.27 14.67 20.04
C ASN A 28 -4.57 13.95 19.63
N GLY A 29 -5.01 14.11 18.38
CA GLY A 29 -6.14 13.38 17.84
C GLY A 29 -5.86 11.86 17.76
N ALA A 30 -4.65 11.49 17.36
CA ALA A 30 -4.22 10.09 17.31
C ALA A 30 -4.18 9.45 18.72
N LEU A 31 -3.67 10.17 19.72
CA LEU A 31 -3.63 9.69 21.11
C LEU A 31 -5.03 9.56 21.69
N HIS A 32 -5.88 10.57 21.53
CA HIS A 32 -7.27 10.52 21.97
C HIS A 32 -8.05 9.37 21.33
N PHE A 33 -7.77 9.07 20.04
CA PHE A 33 -8.33 7.91 19.37
C PHE A 33 -7.93 6.61 20.05
N LEU A 34 -6.66 6.43 20.42
CA LEU A 34 -6.12 5.22 21.06
C LEU A 34 -6.58 5.06 22.52
N GLU A 35 -6.86 6.15 23.23
CA GLU A 35 -7.39 6.11 24.60
C GLU A 35 -8.80 5.52 24.68
N ASN A 36 -9.52 5.46 23.57
CA ASN A 36 -10.85 4.89 23.54
C ASN A 36 -10.75 3.35 23.47
N GLU A 37 -11.23 2.63 24.48
CA GLU A 37 -11.21 1.16 24.55
C GLU A 37 -11.79 0.46 23.31
N LYS A 38 -12.74 1.11 22.62
CA LYS A 38 -13.33 0.59 21.37
C LYS A 38 -12.33 0.48 20.22
N HIS A 39 -11.16 1.11 20.35
CA HIS A 39 -10.11 1.16 19.33
C HIS A 39 -8.86 0.36 19.72
N SER A 40 -8.93 -0.44 20.79
CA SER A 40 -7.79 -1.20 21.33
C SER A 40 -7.10 -2.13 20.33
N GLU A 41 -7.80 -2.58 19.29
CA GLU A 41 -7.24 -3.44 18.25
C GLU A 41 -6.74 -2.68 17.00
N HIS A 42 -6.97 -1.37 16.96
CA HIS A 42 -6.56 -0.54 15.81
C HIS A 42 -5.10 -0.12 15.92
N ARG A 43 -4.46 0.04 14.77
CA ARG A 43 -3.14 0.65 14.67
C ARG A 43 -3.27 2.08 14.15
N VAL A 44 -2.39 2.93 14.63
CA VAL A 44 -2.26 4.32 14.18
C VAL A 44 -0.93 4.47 13.47
N ILE A 45 -0.98 4.86 12.21
CA ILE A 45 0.19 5.22 11.41
C ILE A 45 0.39 6.72 11.55
N LEU A 46 1.48 7.15 12.18
CA LEU A 46 1.78 8.56 12.42
C LEU A 46 2.81 9.05 11.40
N GLU A 47 2.37 9.85 10.43
CA GLU A 47 3.21 10.38 9.35
C GLU A 47 4.14 11.48 9.85
N ILE A 48 5.44 11.31 9.62
CA ILE A 48 6.50 12.19 10.05
C ILE A 48 7.33 12.63 8.84
N PRO A 49 6.89 13.67 8.09
CA PRO A 49 7.52 14.04 6.82
C PRO A 49 8.91 14.65 6.99
N ASP A 50 9.12 15.50 7.98
CA ASP A 50 10.42 16.11 8.26
C ASP A 50 10.49 16.58 9.71
N VAL A 51 11.26 15.87 10.51
CA VAL A 51 11.46 16.15 11.94
C VAL A 51 12.07 17.54 12.16
N ASN A 52 13.07 17.90 11.35
CA ASN A 52 13.82 19.14 11.53
C ASN A 52 12.98 20.38 11.21
N ASN A 53 12.15 20.32 10.17
CA ASN A 53 11.34 21.45 9.72
C ASN A 53 10.07 21.64 10.55
N MET A 54 9.67 20.64 11.33
CA MET A 54 8.41 20.69 12.09
C MET A 54 8.62 21.04 13.57
N GLY A 55 9.86 21.21 14.03
CA GLY A 55 10.17 21.45 15.45
C GLY A 55 9.80 20.28 16.38
N ILE A 56 9.65 19.07 15.80
CA ILE A 56 9.31 17.86 16.53
C ILE A 56 10.60 17.06 16.73
N SER A 57 10.88 16.66 17.96
CA SER A 57 12.02 15.83 18.27
C SER A 57 11.66 14.36 18.26
N LEU A 58 12.43 13.53 17.55
CA LEU A 58 12.34 12.06 17.63
C LEU A 58 12.50 11.56 19.07
N ASP A 59 13.27 12.25 19.90
CA ASP A 59 13.46 11.89 21.31
C ASP A 59 12.15 11.90 22.12
N LYS A 60 11.15 12.67 21.66
CA LYS A 60 9.81 12.68 22.26
C LYS A 60 8.87 11.63 21.66
N LEU A 61 9.05 11.32 20.38
CA LEU A 61 8.19 10.36 19.68
C LEU A 61 8.55 8.91 19.98
N ILE A 62 9.83 8.62 20.17
CA ILE A 62 10.29 7.26 20.47
C ILE A 62 9.72 6.74 21.80
N PRO A 63 9.79 7.46 22.94
CA PRO A 63 9.14 7.04 24.16
C PRO A 63 7.63 6.82 23.98
N LEU A 64 6.95 7.75 23.33
CA LEU A 64 5.51 7.64 23.06
C LEU A 64 5.16 6.36 22.31
N ALA A 65 5.91 6.04 21.24
CA ALA A 65 5.69 4.81 20.47
C ALA A 65 6.10 3.54 21.22
N LYS A 66 7.05 3.63 22.17
CA LYS A 66 7.39 2.52 23.07
C LYS A 66 6.25 2.20 24.05
N GLU A 67 5.62 3.22 24.60
CA GLU A 67 4.49 3.10 25.52
C GLU A 67 3.23 2.62 24.80
N ASN A 68 3.02 3.04 23.55
CA ASN A 68 1.84 2.74 22.75
C ASN A 68 2.20 1.87 21.54
N LYS A 69 2.19 0.55 21.73
CA LYS A 69 2.54 -0.43 20.67
C LYS A 69 1.64 -0.40 19.43
N GLN A 70 0.51 0.27 19.51
CA GLN A 70 -0.40 0.49 18.38
C GLN A 70 0.08 1.60 17.44
N ILE A 71 1.00 2.47 17.91
CA ILE A 71 1.57 3.54 17.08
C ILE A 71 2.69 2.98 16.20
N VAL A 72 2.62 3.28 14.91
CA VAL A 72 3.69 3.06 13.93
C VAL A 72 4.19 4.41 13.46
N LEU A 73 5.48 4.69 13.65
CA LEU A 73 6.11 5.91 13.14
C LEU A 73 6.41 5.74 11.65
N ASP A 74 5.76 6.52 10.81
CA ASP A 74 5.93 6.50 9.35
C ASP A 74 6.91 7.60 8.91
N LEU A 75 8.13 7.19 8.62
CA LEU A 75 9.30 8.07 8.48
C LEU A 75 9.64 8.29 7.00
N PHE A 76 9.67 9.55 6.58
CA PHE A 76 9.93 9.94 5.19
C PHE A 76 11.42 9.94 4.86
N LYS A 77 12.30 10.04 5.85
CA LYS A 77 13.75 10.02 5.67
C LYS A 77 14.36 8.74 6.22
N LEU A 78 15.28 8.15 5.46
CA LEU A 78 15.97 6.92 5.87
C LEU A 78 16.89 7.18 7.08
N GLU A 79 17.47 8.38 7.19
CA GLU A 79 18.29 8.80 8.33
C GLU A 79 17.48 8.82 9.63
N ASP A 80 16.24 9.33 9.56
CA ASP A 80 15.33 9.36 10.71
C ASP A 80 14.96 7.95 11.13
N LEU A 81 14.68 7.06 10.14
CA LEU A 81 14.40 5.65 10.39
C LEU A 81 15.59 4.95 11.10
N ILE A 82 16.81 5.17 10.62
CA ILE A 82 18.01 4.60 11.23
C ILE A 82 18.19 5.13 12.67
N THR A 83 17.89 6.41 12.90
CA THR A 83 17.96 7.03 14.24
C THR A 83 16.93 6.39 15.16
N VAL A 84 15.68 6.24 14.73
CA VAL A 84 14.62 5.55 15.49
C VAL A 84 15.02 4.10 15.76
N ALA A 85 15.52 3.38 14.77
CA ALA A 85 15.93 1.99 14.93
C ALA A 85 16.99 1.80 16.02
N LYS A 86 17.99 2.67 16.04
CA LYS A 86 19.08 2.65 17.05
C LYS A 86 18.58 3.04 18.45
N ALA A 87 17.75 4.06 18.53
CA ALA A 87 17.27 4.60 19.82
C ALA A 87 16.13 3.77 20.42
N SER A 88 15.32 3.11 19.58
CA SER A 88 14.18 2.33 20.06
C SER A 88 14.56 0.96 20.64
N ASN A 89 15.72 0.42 20.26
CA ASN A 89 16.13 -0.96 20.62
C ASN A 89 15.04 -2.00 20.30
N LYS A 90 14.34 -1.84 19.17
CA LYS A 90 13.22 -2.70 18.72
C LYS A 90 11.96 -2.64 19.60
N GLU A 91 11.84 -1.64 20.46
CA GLU A 91 10.71 -1.51 21.37
C GLU A 91 9.56 -0.67 20.83
N CYS A 92 9.67 -0.07 19.66
CA CYS A 92 8.57 0.62 18.97
C CYS A 92 8.40 0.15 17.54
N ASN A 93 7.21 0.40 16.97
CA ASN A 93 6.91 0.11 15.59
C ASN A 93 7.22 1.33 14.71
N TYR A 94 7.87 1.12 13.58
CA TYR A 94 8.20 2.15 12.60
C TYR A 94 8.31 1.55 11.21
N MET A 95 8.11 2.39 10.20
CA MET A 95 8.20 2.02 8.79
C MET A 95 8.82 3.15 7.95
N TYR A 96 9.23 2.80 6.74
CA TYR A 96 9.64 3.77 5.74
C TYR A 96 8.43 4.17 4.89
N HIS A 97 8.21 5.47 4.72
CA HIS A 97 7.02 6.01 4.08
C HIS A 97 6.87 5.61 2.60
N TYR A 98 7.97 5.66 1.87
CA TYR A 98 7.92 5.46 0.42
C TYR A 98 7.86 3.99 0.02
N GLN A 99 7.31 3.75 -1.17
CA GLN A 99 7.31 2.44 -1.78
C GLN A 99 8.74 1.92 -1.98
N VAL A 100 8.96 0.69 -1.54
CA VAL A 100 10.24 -0.01 -1.66
C VAL A 100 10.28 -0.72 -3.00
N THR A 101 11.18 -0.28 -3.85
CA THR A 101 11.29 -0.72 -5.26
C THR A 101 12.53 -1.56 -5.54
N THR A 102 13.45 -1.68 -4.58
CA THR A 102 14.71 -2.42 -4.74
C THR A 102 14.93 -3.44 -3.65
N TRP A 103 15.53 -4.55 -4.02
CA TRP A 103 15.89 -5.61 -3.08
C TRP A 103 16.89 -5.15 -2.02
N ALA A 104 17.83 -4.29 -2.40
CA ALA A 104 18.79 -3.72 -1.45
C ALA A 104 18.10 -2.94 -0.34
N LEU A 105 17.07 -2.15 -0.66
CA LEU A 105 16.31 -1.41 0.35
C LEU A 105 15.50 -2.35 1.24
N VAL A 106 14.91 -3.42 0.70
CA VAL A 106 14.26 -4.46 1.51
C VAL A 106 15.23 -5.01 2.56
N GLN A 107 16.46 -5.37 2.16
CA GLN A 107 17.47 -5.91 3.07
C GLN A 107 17.87 -4.92 4.17
N ILE A 108 18.01 -3.64 3.82
CA ILE A 108 18.29 -2.57 4.79
C ILE A 108 17.14 -2.46 5.82
N LEU A 109 15.90 -2.43 5.35
CA LEU A 109 14.73 -2.32 6.22
C LEU A 109 14.57 -3.57 7.12
N CYS A 110 14.83 -4.76 6.58
CA CYS A 110 14.86 -5.99 7.37
C CYS A 110 15.97 -5.95 8.44
N TYR A 111 17.17 -5.49 8.10
CA TYR A 111 18.27 -5.33 9.06
C TYR A 111 17.90 -4.42 10.23
N TYR A 112 17.21 -3.32 9.95
CA TYR A 112 16.74 -2.39 10.99
C TYR A 112 15.43 -2.85 11.67
N ASN A 113 14.85 -3.98 11.29
CA ASN A 113 13.64 -4.55 11.87
C ASN A 113 12.45 -3.58 11.88
N VAL A 114 12.16 -2.97 10.73
CA VAL A 114 10.93 -2.18 10.57
C VAL A 114 9.69 -3.06 10.81
N SER A 115 8.59 -2.47 11.22
CA SER A 115 7.33 -3.22 11.44
C SER A 115 6.59 -3.52 10.14
N ASP A 116 6.75 -2.67 9.14
CA ASP A 116 6.01 -2.74 7.88
C ASP A 116 6.89 -2.31 6.70
N ILE A 117 6.69 -2.92 5.54
CA ILE A 117 7.30 -2.55 4.27
C ILE A 117 6.21 -2.33 3.23
N LEU A 118 6.11 -1.11 2.70
CA LEU A 118 5.25 -0.78 1.58
C LEU A 118 5.97 -1.15 0.28
N LEU A 119 5.55 -2.24 -0.36
CA LEU A 119 6.15 -2.69 -1.62
C LEU A 119 5.65 -1.84 -2.79
N GLY A 120 6.59 -1.47 -3.64
CA GLY A 120 6.36 -0.82 -4.92
C GLY A 120 6.86 -1.67 -6.10
N GLU A 121 6.64 -1.17 -7.31
CA GLU A 121 7.15 -1.81 -8.52
C GLU A 121 8.70 -1.70 -8.61
N PRO A 122 9.41 -2.75 -9.05
CA PRO A 122 8.89 -4.03 -9.55
C PRO A 122 8.62 -5.10 -8.48
N LEU A 123 8.96 -4.89 -7.22
CA LEU A 123 8.96 -5.93 -6.19
C LEU A 123 7.56 -6.49 -5.91
N VAL A 124 6.50 -5.69 -6.08
CA VAL A 124 5.13 -6.17 -5.93
C VAL A 124 4.76 -7.28 -6.92
N PHE A 125 5.41 -7.33 -8.09
CA PHE A 125 5.23 -8.43 -9.05
C PHE A 125 6.01 -9.70 -8.65
N GLU A 126 6.95 -9.56 -7.74
CA GLU A 126 7.79 -10.65 -7.23
C GLU A 126 7.49 -10.99 -5.77
N MET A 127 6.32 -10.59 -5.26
CA MET A 127 5.96 -10.74 -3.85
C MET A 127 6.19 -12.17 -3.33
N ASP A 128 5.88 -13.20 -4.13
CA ASP A 128 6.10 -14.58 -3.72
C ASP A 128 7.58 -14.91 -3.46
N LYS A 129 8.51 -14.20 -4.11
CA LYS A 129 9.95 -14.38 -3.89
C LYS A 129 10.47 -13.61 -2.67
N VAL A 130 9.92 -12.41 -2.44
CA VAL A 130 10.40 -11.53 -1.37
C VAL A 130 9.71 -11.79 -0.03
N LYS A 131 8.50 -12.38 -0.05
CA LYS A 131 7.69 -12.59 1.15
C LYS A 131 8.40 -13.38 2.23
N ASP A 132 9.06 -14.49 1.86
CA ASP A 132 9.66 -15.39 2.85
C ASP A 132 10.79 -14.68 3.62
N ASN A 133 11.57 -13.84 2.94
CA ASN A 133 12.58 -13.02 3.56
C ASN A 133 11.95 -11.97 4.50
N ILE A 134 10.97 -11.22 4.04
CA ILE A 134 10.30 -10.19 4.83
C ILE A 134 9.59 -10.81 6.04
N LYS A 135 8.83 -11.89 5.81
CA LYS A 135 8.07 -12.58 6.87
C LYS A 135 8.96 -13.26 7.91
N SER A 136 10.13 -13.74 7.54
CA SER A 136 11.09 -14.33 8.51
C SER A 136 11.58 -13.32 9.56
N HIS A 137 11.47 -12.02 9.27
CA HIS A 137 11.75 -10.93 10.21
C HIS A 137 10.52 -10.44 10.99
N GLY A 138 9.34 -11.05 10.79
CA GLY A 138 8.10 -10.62 11.42
C GLY A 138 7.52 -9.30 10.87
N ILE A 139 7.92 -8.92 9.64
CA ILE A 139 7.56 -7.65 9.02
C ILE A 139 6.30 -7.81 8.20
N ASN A 140 5.36 -6.87 8.31
CA ASN A 140 4.14 -6.83 7.51
C ASN A 140 4.43 -6.32 6.09
N ILE A 141 3.83 -6.95 5.11
CA ILE A 141 3.86 -6.51 3.71
C ILE A 141 2.63 -5.65 3.45
N ARG A 142 2.87 -4.41 3.02
CA ARG A 142 1.85 -3.44 2.62
C ARG A 142 1.89 -3.20 1.12
N VAL A 143 0.72 -2.93 0.55
CA VAL A 143 0.59 -2.53 -0.86
C VAL A 143 -0.51 -1.49 -1.05
N CYS A 144 -0.42 -0.68 -2.11
CA CYS A 144 -1.50 0.17 -2.58
C CYS A 144 -2.17 -0.52 -3.78
N PRO A 145 -3.33 -1.16 -3.61
CA PRO A 145 -3.90 -2.00 -4.67
C PRO A 145 -4.54 -1.21 -5.83
N HIS A 146 -4.72 0.10 -5.70
CA HIS A 146 -5.36 0.98 -6.67
C HIS A 146 -4.42 2.04 -7.26
N LEU A 147 -3.22 2.16 -6.73
CA LEU A 147 -2.22 3.08 -7.26
C LEU A 147 -1.41 2.36 -8.31
N GLY A 148 -1.72 2.61 -9.58
CA GLY A 148 -0.75 2.43 -10.64
C GLY A 148 0.46 3.32 -10.38
N ARG A 149 1.59 2.99 -11.00
CA ARG A 149 2.85 3.72 -10.84
C ARG A 149 2.62 5.23 -10.91
N GLN A 150 3.05 5.98 -9.92
CA GLN A 150 3.18 7.42 -10.01
C GLN A 150 4.33 7.73 -10.97
N ILE A 151 4.03 7.86 -12.24
CA ILE A 151 4.99 8.28 -13.24
C ILE A 151 4.61 9.68 -13.68
N THR A 152 5.62 10.52 -13.76
CA THR A 152 5.55 11.89 -14.26
C THR A 152 5.36 11.98 -15.79
N GLU A 153 5.30 10.86 -16.48
CA GLU A 153 5.09 10.79 -17.93
C GLU A 153 3.80 10.03 -18.25
N PRO A 154 3.05 10.46 -19.27
CA PRO A 154 1.86 9.75 -19.74
C PRO A 154 2.32 8.43 -20.36
N VAL A 155 2.25 7.36 -19.58
CA VAL A 155 2.64 6.06 -20.02
C VAL A 155 1.44 5.16 -19.98
N ASP A 156 1.23 4.52 -21.11
CA ASP A 156 0.48 3.28 -21.23
C ASP A 156 -0.86 3.17 -20.49
N ASP A 157 -1.68 2.36 -20.99
CA ASP A 157 -3.02 2.01 -20.54
C ASP A 157 -3.14 1.44 -19.11
N GLY A 158 -2.11 1.61 -18.24
CA GLY A 158 -2.10 1.08 -16.87
C GLY A 158 -2.04 -0.45 -16.77
N SER A 159 -2.03 -1.16 -17.90
CA SER A 159 -2.05 -2.63 -17.92
C SER A 159 -0.80 -3.25 -17.31
N CYS A 160 0.33 -2.55 -17.39
CA CYS A 160 1.62 -2.99 -16.84
C CYS A 160 1.85 -2.59 -15.40
N HIS A 161 0.97 -1.75 -14.82
CA HIS A 161 1.09 -1.31 -13.44
C HIS A 161 0.47 -2.30 -12.47
N PHE A 162 0.95 -2.26 -11.24
CA PHE A 162 0.40 -3.10 -10.19
C PHE A 162 -0.94 -2.54 -9.72
N TRP A 163 -1.96 -3.37 -9.77
CA TRP A 163 -3.27 -3.14 -9.19
C TRP A 163 -3.94 -4.49 -8.88
N ILE A 164 -4.82 -4.49 -7.93
CA ILE A 164 -5.63 -5.67 -7.57
C ILE A 164 -7.06 -5.22 -7.42
N LEU A 165 -8.00 -5.86 -8.11
CA LEU A 165 -9.42 -5.61 -7.90
C LEU A 165 -9.92 -6.27 -6.60
N PRO A 166 -10.98 -5.74 -5.96
CA PRO A 166 -11.52 -6.30 -4.72
C PRO A 166 -11.81 -7.80 -4.80
N GLN A 167 -12.41 -8.26 -5.90
CA GLN A 167 -12.73 -9.67 -6.10
C GLN A 167 -11.51 -10.59 -6.24
N HIS A 168 -10.32 -10.05 -6.49
CA HIS A 168 -9.08 -10.81 -6.65
C HIS A 168 -8.13 -10.71 -5.45
N MET A 169 -8.53 -10.01 -4.38
CA MET A 169 -7.70 -9.84 -3.18
C MET A 169 -7.36 -11.18 -2.52
N HIS A 170 -8.25 -12.16 -2.59
CA HIS A 170 -8.02 -13.50 -2.05
C HIS A 170 -6.79 -14.21 -2.63
N LEU A 171 -6.37 -13.87 -3.87
CA LEU A 171 -5.17 -14.42 -4.50
C LEU A 171 -3.88 -14.00 -3.80
N TYR A 172 -3.94 -12.98 -2.94
CA TYR A 172 -2.80 -12.37 -2.28
C TYR A 172 -2.85 -12.45 -0.75
N GLU A 173 -3.87 -13.10 -0.16
CA GLU A 173 -4.08 -13.18 1.29
C GLU A 173 -2.88 -13.77 2.05
N ASN A 174 -2.15 -14.71 1.43
CA ASN A 174 -0.97 -15.32 2.04
C ASN A 174 0.29 -14.46 1.95
N VAL A 175 0.23 -13.32 1.27
CA VAL A 175 1.39 -12.46 1.03
C VAL A 175 1.18 -11.08 1.62
N ILE A 176 0.04 -10.43 1.31
CA ILE A 176 -0.26 -9.07 1.72
C ILE A 176 -0.93 -9.08 3.10
N ASP A 177 -0.37 -8.32 4.03
CA ASP A 177 -0.96 -8.13 5.36
C ASP A 177 -1.87 -6.92 5.40
N VAL A 178 -1.47 -5.83 4.73
CA VAL A 178 -2.18 -4.54 4.76
C VAL A 178 -2.32 -3.95 3.37
N CYS A 179 -3.51 -3.46 3.08
CA CYS A 179 -3.80 -2.64 1.90
C CYS A 179 -3.96 -1.17 2.30
N ASP A 180 -3.09 -0.33 1.78
CA ASP A 180 -3.21 1.12 1.92
C ASP A 180 -4.18 1.66 0.87
N LEU A 181 -5.35 2.11 1.32
CA LEU A 181 -6.43 2.64 0.48
C LEU A 181 -6.44 4.18 0.48
N LEU A 182 -5.25 4.77 0.37
CA LEU A 182 -5.02 6.20 0.47
C LEU A 182 -5.09 6.86 -0.91
N ASP A 183 -5.70 8.04 -0.99
CA ASP A 183 -5.68 8.88 -2.18
C ASP A 183 -5.51 10.36 -1.78
N ASN A 184 -4.91 11.16 -2.64
CA ASN A 184 -4.76 12.60 -2.42
C ASN A 184 -6.10 13.36 -2.51
N ASN A 185 -7.13 12.74 -3.07
CA ASN A 185 -8.48 13.29 -3.18
C ASN A 185 -9.42 12.56 -2.22
N ILE A 186 -9.97 13.28 -1.24
CA ILE A 186 -10.88 12.76 -0.21
C ILE A 186 -12.06 11.99 -0.79
N THR A 187 -12.71 12.54 -1.82
CA THR A 187 -13.87 11.90 -2.43
C THR A 187 -13.49 10.59 -3.12
N ARG A 188 -12.33 10.57 -3.76
CA ARG A 188 -11.81 9.38 -4.41
C ARG A 188 -11.40 8.34 -3.39
N GLU A 189 -10.71 8.72 -2.33
CA GLU A 189 -10.37 7.79 -1.24
C GLU A 189 -11.62 7.15 -0.64
N ALA A 190 -12.70 7.93 -0.40
CA ALA A 190 -13.95 7.41 0.08
C ALA A 190 -14.53 6.33 -0.86
N THR A 191 -14.49 6.59 -2.16
CA THR A 191 -14.93 5.61 -3.18
C THR A 191 -14.07 4.36 -3.17
N ILE A 192 -12.74 4.50 -3.08
CA ILE A 192 -11.80 3.38 -3.02
C ILE A 192 -12.07 2.53 -1.79
N VAL A 193 -12.16 3.15 -0.61
CA VAL A 193 -12.44 2.45 0.65
C VAL A 193 -13.76 1.69 0.57
N ASP A 194 -14.82 2.33 0.06
CA ASP A 194 -16.11 1.68 -0.06
C ASP A 194 -16.06 0.46 -1.00
N VAL A 195 -15.43 0.61 -2.16
CA VAL A 195 -15.28 -0.48 -3.15
C VAL A 195 -14.51 -1.66 -2.57
N TYR A 196 -13.38 -1.44 -1.89
CA TYR A 196 -12.57 -2.53 -1.34
C TYR A 196 -13.18 -3.18 -0.10
N THR A 197 -14.01 -2.46 0.65
CA THR A 197 -14.60 -2.97 1.90
C THR A 197 -16.03 -3.47 1.77
N CYS A 198 -16.71 -3.22 0.64
CA CYS A 198 -18.10 -3.67 0.45
C CYS A 198 -18.27 -5.17 0.20
N GLY A 199 -17.18 -5.90 -0.08
CA GLY A 199 -17.20 -7.35 -0.35
C GLY A 199 -17.87 -7.74 -1.67
N LYS A 200 -18.14 -6.78 -2.56
CA LYS A 200 -18.78 -7.02 -3.88
C LYS A 200 -17.74 -6.95 -5.00
N PRO A 201 -17.94 -7.73 -6.09
CA PRO A 201 -17.11 -7.59 -7.28
C PRO A 201 -17.22 -6.19 -7.88
N TYR A 202 -16.08 -5.62 -8.26
CA TYR A 202 -16.02 -4.36 -8.99
C TYR A 202 -16.28 -4.58 -10.47
N VAL A 203 -17.34 -4.01 -11.01
CA VAL A 203 -17.79 -4.20 -12.39
C VAL A 203 -17.78 -2.92 -13.23
N LEU A 204 -17.53 -1.77 -12.59
CA LEU A 204 -17.46 -0.47 -13.26
C LEU A 204 -16.15 -0.32 -14.06
N PRO A 205 -16.01 0.73 -14.89
CA PRO A 205 -14.77 1.01 -15.61
C PRO A 205 -13.56 1.13 -14.69
N MET A 206 -12.45 0.48 -15.08
CA MET A 206 -11.21 0.40 -14.29
C MET A 206 -10.60 1.78 -13.99
N ASN A 207 -10.69 2.73 -14.92
CA ASN A 207 -10.17 4.08 -14.77
C ASN A 207 -10.86 4.89 -13.64
N LEU A 208 -12.01 4.45 -13.17
CA LEU A 208 -12.68 5.07 -12.01
C LEU A 208 -12.07 4.61 -10.67
N LEU A 209 -11.48 3.42 -10.65
CA LEU A 209 -10.88 2.84 -9.45
C LEU A 209 -9.35 2.94 -9.45
N ILE A 210 -8.73 2.56 -10.55
CA ILE A 210 -7.28 2.45 -10.66
C ILE A 210 -6.70 3.76 -11.20
N THR A 211 -5.75 4.33 -10.48
CA THR A 211 -5.04 5.53 -10.93
C THR A 211 -4.20 5.21 -12.16
N ASN A 212 -4.17 6.14 -13.11
CA ASN A 212 -3.42 6.00 -14.38
C ASN A 212 -3.84 4.82 -15.26
N PHE A 213 -5.10 4.42 -15.20
CA PHE A 213 -5.66 3.43 -16.10
C PHE A 213 -6.45 4.15 -17.18
N ASP A 214 -5.91 4.23 -18.39
CA ASP A 214 -6.44 5.09 -19.47
C ASP A 214 -7.58 4.47 -20.29
N ARG A 215 -7.84 3.18 -20.10
CA ARG A 215 -8.84 2.47 -20.90
C ARG A 215 -10.14 2.23 -20.14
N GLU A 216 -11.24 2.42 -20.84
CA GLU A 216 -12.58 2.07 -20.35
C GLU A 216 -12.81 0.55 -20.41
N VAL A 217 -12.10 -0.21 -19.58
CA VAL A 217 -12.32 -1.62 -19.39
C VAL A 217 -13.16 -1.83 -18.14
N SER A 218 -14.26 -2.59 -18.27
CA SER A 218 -15.04 -2.97 -17.09
C SER A 218 -14.26 -3.92 -16.19
N GLY A 219 -14.24 -3.65 -14.88
CA GLY A 219 -13.63 -4.55 -13.89
C GLY A 219 -14.22 -5.96 -13.91
N GLY A 220 -15.49 -6.11 -14.32
CA GLY A 220 -16.14 -7.39 -14.49
C GLY A 220 -15.59 -8.27 -15.65
N ARG A 221 -14.80 -7.69 -16.55
CA ARG A 221 -14.11 -8.42 -17.63
C ARG A 221 -12.72 -8.93 -17.23
N ILE A 222 -12.23 -8.50 -16.09
CA ILE A 222 -10.93 -8.94 -15.57
C ILE A 222 -11.13 -10.27 -14.86
N THR A 223 -10.68 -11.35 -15.48
CA THR A 223 -10.82 -12.70 -14.93
C THR A 223 -9.70 -13.04 -13.95
N GLU A 224 -9.93 -14.00 -13.09
CA GLU A 224 -8.93 -14.49 -12.14
C GLU A 224 -7.71 -15.08 -12.86
N ASP A 225 -7.90 -15.79 -13.98
CA ASP A 225 -6.80 -16.32 -14.78
C ASP A 225 -5.87 -15.24 -15.32
N LEU A 226 -6.43 -14.08 -15.71
CA LEU A 226 -5.65 -12.93 -16.13
C LEU A 226 -4.78 -12.41 -14.99
N ILE A 227 -5.33 -12.30 -13.77
CA ILE A 227 -4.59 -11.85 -12.58
C ILE A 227 -3.53 -12.87 -12.16
N ARG A 228 -3.84 -14.17 -12.20
CA ARG A 228 -2.85 -15.22 -11.91
C ARG A 228 -1.69 -15.19 -12.91
N GLY A 229 -1.98 -15.02 -14.19
CA GLY A 229 -0.96 -14.86 -15.21
C GLY A 229 -0.08 -13.62 -14.96
N ARG A 230 -0.69 -12.51 -14.54
CA ARG A 230 -0.01 -11.26 -14.20
C ARG A 230 0.86 -11.39 -12.95
N LYS A 231 0.38 -12.05 -11.89
CA LYS A 231 1.16 -12.33 -10.68
C LYS A 231 2.45 -13.09 -10.99
N ASN A 232 2.42 -13.97 -11.99
CA ASN A 232 3.57 -14.76 -12.41
C ASN A 232 4.41 -14.08 -13.51
N CYS A 233 3.96 -12.96 -14.05
CA CYS A 233 4.66 -12.25 -15.14
C CYS A 233 5.95 -11.56 -14.69
N GLY A 234 6.12 -11.32 -13.38
CA GLY A 234 7.16 -10.51 -12.77
C GLY A 234 8.50 -10.53 -13.47
N GLN A 235 8.98 -9.41 -13.96
CA GLN A 235 10.31 -9.07 -14.48
C GLN A 235 10.44 -8.72 -15.96
N ARG A 236 9.72 -9.37 -16.88
CA ARG A 236 10.06 -9.19 -18.31
C ARG A 236 9.78 -7.78 -18.82
N CYS A 237 8.78 -7.10 -18.28
CA CYS A 237 8.39 -5.75 -18.72
C CYS A 237 9.33 -4.67 -18.19
N MET A 238 9.92 -4.87 -17.01
CA MET A 238 10.73 -3.83 -16.36
C MET A 238 12.23 -3.90 -16.68
N VAL A 239 12.73 -5.09 -17.00
CA VAL A 239 14.17 -5.27 -17.29
C VAL A 239 14.58 -4.66 -18.64
N ASN A 240 13.68 -4.55 -19.60
CA ASN A 240 14.03 -4.17 -20.97
C ASN A 240 13.56 -2.77 -21.38
N GLY A 241 12.90 -1.99 -20.51
CA GLY A 241 12.36 -0.68 -20.91
C GLY A 241 11.38 -0.75 -22.10
N MET A 242 10.97 -1.94 -22.49
CA MET A 242 10.07 -2.15 -23.60
C MET A 242 8.64 -2.13 -23.13
N SER A 243 7.78 -1.52 -23.89
CA SER A 243 6.34 -1.60 -23.74
C SER A 243 5.90 -3.06 -23.68
N CYS A 244 5.00 -3.40 -22.75
CA CYS A 244 4.46 -4.73 -22.54
C CYS A 244 3.59 -5.26 -23.71
N HIS A 245 3.66 -4.64 -24.89
CA HIS A 245 2.85 -4.92 -26.07
C HIS A 245 2.95 -6.37 -26.59
N SER A 246 3.95 -7.10 -26.15
CA SER A 246 4.17 -8.49 -26.58
C SER A 246 3.75 -9.52 -25.53
N CYS A 247 3.25 -9.12 -24.36
CA CYS A 247 2.85 -10.09 -23.34
C CYS A 247 1.40 -10.51 -23.51
N ASP A 248 1.16 -11.77 -23.17
CA ASP A 248 -0.18 -12.40 -23.25
C ASP A 248 -1.24 -11.63 -22.44
N ILE A 249 -0.83 -11.02 -21.32
CA ILE A 249 -1.71 -10.21 -20.45
C ILE A 249 -2.17 -8.95 -21.16
N TYR A 250 -1.26 -8.23 -21.81
CA TYR A 250 -1.59 -7.04 -22.59
C TYR A 250 -2.54 -7.39 -23.73
N MET A 251 -2.24 -8.47 -24.47
CA MET A 251 -3.08 -8.93 -25.57
C MET A 251 -4.50 -9.28 -25.08
N ARG A 252 -4.62 -9.98 -23.97
CA ARG A 252 -5.92 -10.33 -23.36
C ARG A 252 -6.69 -9.11 -22.87
N LEU A 253 -6.02 -8.12 -22.28
CA LEU A 253 -6.63 -6.84 -21.90
C LEU A 253 -7.10 -6.08 -23.15
N ALA A 254 -6.28 -6.01 -24.18
CA ALA A 254 -6.63 -5.37 -25.44
C ALA A 254 -7.82 -6.08 -26.13
N GLU A 255 -7.90 -7.39 -26.11
CA GLU A 255 -9.04 -8.16 -26.60
C GLU A 255 -10.31 -7.91 -25.77
N ALA A 256 -10.19 -7.80 -24.44
CA ALA A 256 -11.32 -7.48 -23.57
C ALA A 256 -11.89 -6.07 -23.85
N VAL A 257 -11.07 -5.14 -24.33
CA VAL A 257 -11.50 -3.82 -24.80
C VAL A 257 -12.23 -3.92 -26.15
N LYS A 258 -11.63 -4.61 -27.14
CA LYS A 258 -12.17 -4.70 -28.52
C LYS A 258 -13.55 -5.35 -28.61
N ARG A 259 -13.86 -6.29 -27.71
CA ARG A 259 -15.19 -6.94 -27.66
C ARG A 259 -16.35 -6.01 -27.27
N LYS A 260 -16.08 -4.74 -27.01
CA LYS A 260 -17.10 -3.74 -26.74
C LYS A 260 -17.63 -3.06 -28.02
N GLU A 261 -16.90 -3.20 -29.13
CA GLU A 261 -17.21 -2.54 -30.40
C GLU A 261 -17.98 -3.43 -31.38
N SER A 262 -18.29 -4.64 -31.00
CA SER A 262 -19.11 -5.61 -31.75
C SER A 262 -20.42 -5.91 -31.01
#